data_4c15ed926c06621d21d1eedff78c7a74
#
_entry.id   4c15ed926c06621d21d1eedff78c7a74
#
_cell.length_a   1.000
_cell.length_b   1.000
_cell.length_c   1.000
_cell.angle_alpha   90.00
_cell.angle_beta   90.00
_cell.angle_gamma   90.00
#
_symmetry.space_group_name_H-M   'P 1'
#
loop_
_entity.id
_entity.type
_entity.pdbx_description
1 polymer ?
#
loop_
_entity_poly.entity_id
_entity_poly.type
_entity_poly.pdbx_seq_one_letter_code
_entity_poly.pdbx_strand_id
1 'polypeptide(L)'
;VLADGLWKAGEFDPEYIVDLATLTGAVVVALGNQITGMWSNDELLAERLERSAHACGEPMWRMPLNDQFRRYMTDTPFADIRNGSSGGRAGSSNGAAAVLEFFVPTRNYEEGAEKIPWVHLDIAGTAWGPGSKAGTERENPFFKHGTSGVHVRTLYHLITQNHE
;
A
#
# COMPACT_ATOMS: atom_id res chain seq x y z
N VAL A 1 1.47 -8.18 12.29
CA VAL A 1 2.22 -6.92 12.51
C VAL A 1 1.57 -5.76 11.79
N LEU A 2 1.45 -5.76 10.43
CA LEU A 2 0.88 -4.61 9.71
C LEU A 2 -0.60 -4.40 10.03
N ALA A 3 -1.38 -5.49 10.09
CA ALA A 3 -2.78 -5.45 10.51
C ALA A 3 -2.96 -4.86 11.92
N ASP A 4 -2.10 -5.27 12.86
CA ASP A 4 -2.11 -4.73 14.23
C ASP A 4 -1.76 -3.24 14.25
N GLY A 5 -0.81 -2.83 13.38
CA GLY A 5 -0.43 -1.43 13.21
C GLY A 5 -1.58 -0.58 12.67
N LEU A 6 -2.31 -1.07 11.66
CA LEU A 6 -3.47 -0.40 11.10
C LEU A 6 -4.58 -0.22 12.14
N TRP A 7 -4.89 -1.30 12.87
CA TRP A 7 -5.88 -1.23 13.95
C TRP A 7 -5.46 -0.22 15.02
N LYS A 8 -4.21 -0.30 15.47
CA LYS A 8 -3.67 0.61 16.49
C LYS A 8 -3.63 2.07 16.04
N ALA A 9 -3.40 2.33 14.75
CA ALA A 9 -3.40 3.69 14.20
C ALA A 9 -4.75 4.38 14.39
N GLY A 10 -5.87 3.65 14.34
CA GLY A 10 -7.20 4.20 14.56
C GLY A 10 -7.42 4.81 15.95
N GLU A 11 -6.69 4.37 16.97
CA GLU A 11 -6.80 4.93 18.32
C GLU A 11 -6.37 6.41 18.42
N PHE A 12 -5.62 6.89 17.42
CA PHE A 12 -5.19 8.29 17.34
C PHE A 12 -6.17 9.18 16.57
N ASP A 13 -7.32 8.65 16.15
CA ASP A 13 -8.33 9.33 15.31
C ASP A 13 -7.71 10.11 14.13
N PRO A 14 -6.92 9.46 13.28
CA PRO A 14 -6.20 10.14 12.21
C PRO A 14 -7.16 10.58 11.10
N GLU A 15 -6.82 11.67 10.42
CA GLU A 15 -7.54 12.10 9.22
C GLU A 15 -7.48 11.01 8.13
N TYR A 16 -6.32 10.40 7.96
CA TYR A 16 -6.06 9.28 7.04
C TYR A 16 -4.89 8.43 7.50
N ILE A 17 -4.77 7.23 6.97
CA ILE A 17 -3.66 6.30 7.23
C ILE A 17 -2.94 6.00 5.91
N VAL A 18 -1.61 6.10 5.91
CA VAL A 18 -0.75 5.62 4.83
C VAL A 18 0.22 4.60 5.41
N ASP A 19 0.20 3.37 4.89
CA ASP A 19 1.17 2.36 5.25
C ASP A 19 2.06 1.97 4.07
N LEU A 20 3.30 1.61 4.38
CA LEU A 20 4.29 1.19 3.42
C LEU A 20 4.88 -0.15 3.86
N ALA A 21 4.94 -1.11 2.94
CA ALA A 21 5.59 -2.40 3.19
C ALA A 21 6.19 -2.99 1.92
N THR A 22 7.23 -3.79 2.07
CA THR A 22 7.70 -4.72 1.04
C THR A 22 6.82 -5.97 1.10
N LEU A 23 5.54 -5.81 0.73
CA LEU A 23 4.51 -6.78 1.08
C LEU A 23 4.55 -8.01 0.17
N THR A 24 4.65 -7.82 -1.15
CA THR A 24 4.47 -8.93 -2.08
C THR A 24 5.53 -9.00 -3.18
N GLY A 25 5.95 -10.23 -3.51
CA GLY A 25 6.73 -10.45 -4.74
C GLY A 25 5.88 -10.26 -6.01
N ALA A 26 4.56 -10.32 -5.90
CA ALA A 26 3.66 -10.19 -7.04
C ALA A 26 3.62 -8.76 -7.60
N VAL A 27 3.76 -7.73 -6.77
CA VAL A 27 3.85 -6.35 -7.25
C VAL A 27 5.12 -6.14 -8.07
N VAL A 28 6.22 -6.82 -7.73
CA VAL A 28 7.47 -6.76 -8.51
C VAL A 28 7.28 -7.39 -9.89
N VAL A 29 6.52 -8.49 -9.97
CA VAL A 29 6.17 -9.13 -11.25
C VAL A 29 5.29 -8.22 -12.10
N ALA A 30 4.36 -7.49 -11.48
CA ALA A 30 3.41 -6.62 -12.18
C ALA A 30 4.02 -5.29 -12.63
N LEU A 31 4.79 -4.62 -11.76
CA LEU A 31 5.24 -3.23 -11.93
C LEU A 31 6.76 -3.08 -12.01
N GLY A 32 7.51 -4.16 -11.85
CA GLY A 32 8.98 -4.13 -11.82
C GLY A 32 9.52 -3.43 -10.58
N ASN A 33 10.67 -2.75 -10.76
CA ASN A 33 11.43 -2.18 -9.66
C ASN A 33 11.44 -0.65 -9.64
N GLN A 34 10.64 -0.02 -10.48
CA GLN A 34 10.63 1.43 -10.64
C GLN A 34 9.31 2.07 -10.22
N ILE A 35 8.25 1.29 -10.17
CA ILE A 35 6.90 1.79 -9.88
C ILE A 35 6.38 1.08 -8.62
N THR A 36 5.91 1.85 -7.65
CA THR A 36 5.26 1.34 -6.44
C THR A 36 3.81 0.98 -6.72
N GLY A 37 3.34 -0.14 -6.21
CA GLY A 37 1.91 -0.46 -6.24
C GLY A 37 1.16 0.30 -5.15
N MET A 38 0.03 0.92 -5.50
CA MET A 38 -0.82 1.67 -4.58
C MET A 38 -2.24 1.11 -4.57
N TRP A 39 -2.80 0.90 -3.39
CA TRP A 39 -4.22 0.58 -3.15
C TRP A 39 -4.81 1.57 -2.16
N SER A 40 -6.08 1.92 -2.36
CA SER A 40 -6.78 2.85 -1.48
C SER A 40 -8.27 2.52 -1.40
N ASN A 41 -8.88 2.80 -0.26
CA ASN A 41 -10.32 2.82 -0.06
C ASN A 41 -10.94 4.21 -0.26
N ASP A 42 -10.10 5.25 -0.51
CA ASP A 42 -10.52 6.64 -0.67
C ASP A 42 -9.92 7.26 -1.93
N GLU A 43 -10.77 7.83 -2.78
CA GLU A 43 -10.37 8.39 -4.07
C GLU A 43 -9.57 9.68 -3.90
N LEU A 44 -10.02 10.57 -3.03
CA LEU A 44 -9.38 11.87 -2.84
C LEU A 44 -7.98 11.73 -2.26
N LEU A 45 -7.81 10.85 -1.27
CA LEU A 45 -6.50 10.57 -0.70
C LEU A 45 -5.57 9.95 -1.74
N ALA A 46 -6.07 9.01 -2.56
CA ALA A 46 -5.29 8.40 -3.63
C ALA A 46 -4.79 9.45 -4.63
N GLU A 47 -5.67 10.34 -5.12
CA GLU A 47 -5.29 11.40 -6.04
C GLU A 47 -4.29 12.40 -5.44
N ARG A 48 -4.46 12.77 -4.16
CA ARG A 48 -3.52 13.64 -3.44
C ARG A 48 -2.13 13.01 -3.37
N LEU A 49 -2.08 11.72 -3.08
CA LEU A 49 -0.82 10.99 -2.99
C LEU A 49 -0.16 10.83 -4.36
N GLU A 50 -0.92 10.52 -5.41
CA GLU A 50 -0.40 10.45 -6.79
C GLU A 50 0.18 11.79 -7.25
N ARG A 51 -0.49 12.91 -6.98
CA ARG A 51 0.05 14.25 -7.28
C ARG A 51 1.37 14.51 -6.54
N SER A 52 1.42 14.16 -5.26
CA SER A 52 2.63 14.31 -4.45
C SER A 52 3.78 13.44 -4.97
N ALA A 53 3.49 12.20 -5.36
CA ALA A 53 4.45 11.28 -5.94
C ALA A 53 4.99 11.77 -7.28
N HIS A 54 4.12 12.30 -8.12
CA HIS A 54 4.50 12.88 -9.41
C HIS A 54 5.41 14.09 -9.21
N ALA A 55 5.07 15.01 -8.31
CA ALA A 55 5.88 16.18 -7.99
C ALA A 55 7.28 15.80 -7.46
N CYS A 56 7.39 14.68 -6.75
CA CYS A 56 8.64 14.19 -6.18
C CYS A 56 9.44 13.25 -7.10
N GLY A 57 8.90 12.88 -8.28
CA GLY A 57 9.53 11.93 -9.19
C GLY A 57 9.61 10.51 -8.59
N GLU A 58 8.65 10.11 -7.74
CA GLU A 58 8.56 8.80 -7.11
C GLU A 58 7.31 8.05 -7.64
N PRO A 59 7.37 7.46 -8.85
CA PRO A 59 6.18 6.97 -9.54
C PRO A 59 5.49 5.85 -8.78
N MET A 60 4.16 5.90 -8.76
CA MET A 60 3.30 4.85 -8.27
C MET A 60 2.19 4.54 -9.26
N TRP A 61 1.59 3.38 -9.14
CA TRP A 61 0.50 2.95 -10.00
C TRP A 61 -0.65 2.44 -9.15
N ARG A 62 -1.84 2.99 -9.40
CA ARG A 62 -3.03 2.58 -8.71
C ARG A 62 -3.48 1.21 -9.18
N MET A 63 -3.58 0.29 -8.25
CA MET A 63 -3.98 -1.09 -8.45
C MET A 63 -5.44 -1.28 -8.02
N PRO A 64 -6.16 -2.25 -8.63
CA PRO A 64 -7.57 -2.46 -8.32
C PRO A 64 -7.77 -3.05 -6.92
N LEU A 65 -8.71 -2.46 -6.17
CA LEU A 65 -9.22 -2.97 -4.91
C LEU A 65 -10.74 -3.12 -5.05
N ASN A 66 -11.21 -4.31 -5.42
CA ASN A 66 -12.60 -4.57 -5.73
C ASN A 66 -13.20 -5.68 -4.87
N ASP A 67 -14.53 -5.82 -4.92
CA ASP A 67 -15.26 -6.78 -4.11
C ASP A 67 -14.90 -8.24 -4.38
N GLN A 68 -14.38 -8.56 -5.56
CA GLN A 68 -13.95 -9.92 -5.86
C GLN A 68 -12.71 -10.29 -5.02
N PHE A 69 -11.74 -9.38 -4.90
CA PHE A 69 -10.57 -9.61 -4.04
C PHE A 69 -10.96 -9.66 -2.57
N ARG A 70 -11.88 -8.80 -2.11
CA ARG A 70 -12.41 -8.82 -0.73
C ARG A 70 -13.08 -10.15 -0.42
N ARG A 71 -13.96 -10.65 -1.31
CA ARG A 71 -14.63 -11.95 -1.14
C ARG A 71 -13.65 -13.11 -1.07
N TYR A 72 -12.59 -13.11 -1.88
CA TYR A 72 -11.59 -14.17 -1.81
C TYR A 72 -10.92 -14.26 -0.43
N MET A 73 -10.82 -13.16 0.29
CA MET A 73 -10.21 -13.14 1.62
C MET A 73 -11.20 -13.53 2.72
N THR A 74 -12.48 -13.23 2.57
CA THR A 74 -13.53 -13.52 3.55
C THR A 74 -14.23 -14.88 3.33
N ASP A 75 -14.11 -15.48 2.14
CA ASP A 75 -14.70 -16.79 1.84
C ASP A 75 -13.87 -17.93 2.46
N THR A 76 -14.04 -18.12 3.76
CA THR A 76 -13.37 -19.15 4.56
C THR A 76 -14.30 -19.68 5.66
N PRO A 77 -14.44 -21.02 5.80
CA PRO A 77 -15.33 -21.59 6.81
C PRO A 77 -14.74 -21.64 8.23
N PHE A 78 -13.46 -21.28 8.40
CA PHE A 78 -12.75 -21.51 9.66
C PHE A 78 -12.23 -20.24 10.35
N ALA A 79 -12.32 -19.08 9.68
CA ALA A 79 -11.81 -17.82 10.20
C ALA A 79 -12.58 -16.64 9.58
N ASP A 80 -12.48 -15.45 10.17
CA ASP A 80 -13.08 -14.23 9.67
C ASP A 80 -12.43 -13.79 8.34
N ILE A 81 -11.15 -14.09 8.19
CA ILE A 81 -10.36 -13.75 7.00
C ILE A 81 -9.22 -14.75 6.80
N ARG A 82 -8.88 -15.02 5.54
CA ARG A 82 -7.66 -15.75 5.19
C ARG A 82 -6.56 -14.77 4.75
N ASN A 83 -5.32 -15.07 5.09
CA ASN A 83 -4.17 -14.25 4.72
C ASN A 83 -3.42 -14.74 3.46
N GLY A 84 -4.04 -15.57 2.66
CA GLY A 84 -3.47 -16.12 1.45
C GLY A 84 -4.48 -16.24 0.32
N SER A 85 -4.06 -15.98 -0.92
CA SER A 85 -4.95 -16.10 -2.06
C SER A 85 -5.29 -17.57 -2.35
N SER A 86 -6.56 -17.89 -2.55
CA SER A 86 -7.02 -19.22 -3.00
C SER A 86 -6.65 -19.50 -4.47
N GLY A 87 -6.29 -18.47 -5.23
CA GLY A 87 -5.96 -18.52 -6.67
C GLY A 87 -4.46 -18.61 -6.98
N GLY A 88 -3.59 -18.97 -6.02
CA GLY A 88 -2.15 -19.02 -6.24
C GLY A 88 -1.54 -17.63 -6.44
N ARG A 89 -0.79 -17.42 -7.54
CA ARG A 89 -0.10 -16.14 -7.81
C ARG A 89 -0.98 -15.08 -8.48
N ALA A 90 -2.12 -15.47 -9.06
CA ALA A 90 -2.99 -14.56 -9.79
C ALA A 90 -3.61 -13.52 -8.84
N GLY A 91 -3.38 -12.23 -9.10
CA GLY A 91 -3.91 -11.13 -8.30
C GLY A 91 -3.47 -11.11 -6.83
N SER A 92 -2.38 -11.80 -6.48
CA SER A 92 -2.00 -11.98 -5.07
C SER A 92 -1.63 -10.66 -4.37
N SER A 93 -1.12 -9.65 -5.08
CA SER A 93 -0.88 -8.32 -4.52
C SER A 93 -2.20 -7.62 -4.17
N ASN A 94 -3.22 -7.72 -5.03
CA ASN A 94 -4.55 -7.17 -4.76
C ASN A 94 -5.22 -7.87 -3.57
N GLY A 95 -5.07 -9.20 -3.48
CA GLY A 95 -5.54 -9.97 -2.33
C GLY A 95 -4.85 -9.57 -1.03
N ALA A 96 -3.54 -9.35 -1.05
CA ALA A 96 -2.80 -8.89 0.11
C ALA A 96 -3.27 -7.50 0.58
N ALA A 97 -3.50 -6.58 -0.35
CA ALA A 97 -4.07 -5.27 -0.03
C ALA A 97 -5.50 -5.37 0.53
N ALA A 98 -6.34 -6.28 0.00
CA ALA A 98 -7.68 -6.53 0.53
C ALA A 98 -7.65 -7.07 1.97
N VAL A 99 -6.65 -7.91 2.31
CA VAL A 99 -6.43 -8.33 3.72
C VAL A 99 -6.11 -7.13 4.60
N LEU A 100 -5.25 -6.22 4.16
CA LEU A 100 -4.92 -5.02 4.95
C LEU A 100 -6.14 -4.11 5.12
N GLU A 101 -6.88 -3.87 4.04
CA GLU A 101 -8.11 -3.07 4.09
C GLU A 101 -9.13 -3.60 5.10
N PHE A 102 -9.22 -4.93 5.29
CA PHE A 102 -10.09 -5.53 6.29
C PHE A 102 -9.79 -4.98 7.70
N PHE A 103 -8.51 -4.77 8.01
CA PHE A 103 -8.04 -4.27 9.31
C PHE A 103 -7.98 -2.74 9.44
N VAL A 104 -8.31 -2.00 8.39
CA VAL A 104 -8.48 -0.54 8.50
C VAL A 104 -9.71 -0.27 9.37
N PRO A 105 -9.56 0.46 10.48
CA PRO A 105 -10.68 0.70 11.39
C PRO A 105 -11.69 1.69 10.79
N THR A 106 -12.90 1.60 11.30
CA THR A 106 -13.91 2.65 11.16
C THR A 106 -13.63 3.81 12.10
N ARG A 107 -14.17 4.99 11.82
CA ARG A 107 -14.04 6.10 12.76
C ARG A 107 -14.66 5.75 14.10
N ASN A 108 -13.94 6.06 15.18
CA ASN A 108 -14.30 5.73 16.56
C ASN A 108 -14.59 4.24 16.83
N TYR A 109 -14.18 3.35 15.93
CA TYR A 109 -14.49 1.90 15.98
C TYR A 109 -16.00 1.61 15.99
N GLU A 110 -16.83 2.51 15.50
CA GLU A 110 -18.26 2.33 15.42
C GLU A 110 -18.64 1.33 14.31
N GLU A 111 -19.46 0.35 14.66
CA GLU A 111 -19.97 -0.62 13.68
C GLU A 111 -20.87 0.08 12.65
N GLY A 112 -20.58 -0.15 11.37
CA GLY A 112 -21.33 0.45 10.24
C GLY A 112 -20.88 1.87 9.88
N ALA A 113 -19.95 2.49 10.61
CA ALA A 113 -19.34 3.74 10.21
C ALA A 113 -18.41 3.54 9.01
N GLU A 114 -18.13 4.62 8.30
CA GLU A 114 -17.14 4.60 7.23
C GLU A 114 -15.73 4.31 7.77
N LYS A 115 -14.96 3.55 7.00
CA LYS A 115 -13.55 3.32 7.30
C LYS A 115 -12.77 4.62 7.20
N ILE A 116 -11.72 4.72 8.01
CA ILE A 116 -10.75 5.80 7.88
C ILE A 116 -10.15 5.76 6.45
N PRO A 117 -10.00 6.91 5.75
CA PRO A 117 -9.30 6.97 4.48
C PRO A 117 -7.91 6.34 4.59
N TRP A 118 -7.59 5.43 3.67
CA TRP A 118 -6.39 4.63 3.76
C TRP A 118 -5.74 4.41 2.41
N VAL A 119 -4.41 4.42 2.40
CA VAL A 119 -3.57 4.00 1.28
C VAL A 119 -2.51 3.00 1.75
N HIS A 120 -2.38 1.92 1.01
CA HIS A 120 -1.25 1.00 1.08
C HIS A 120 -0.29 1.21 -0.09
N LEU A 121 1.01 1.30 0.20
CA LEU A 121 2.08 1.34 -0.78
C LEU A 121 2.93 0.07 -0.69
N ASP A 122 2.81 -0.82 -1.68
CA ASP A 122 3.69 -1.98 -1.77
C ASP A 122 5.00 -1.58 -2.47
N ILE A 123 6.02 -1.38 -1.65
CA ILE A 123 7.36 -0.95 -2.06
C ILE A 123 8.32 -2.12 -2.28
N ALA A 124 7.84 -3.35 -2.42
CA ALA A 124 8.72 -4.52 -2.57
C ALA A 124 9.69 -4.39 -3.76
N GLY A 125 9.24 -3.78 -4.86
CA GLY A 125 10.09 -3.51 -6.01
C GLY A 125 10.97 -2.27 -5.87
N THR A 126 10.54 -1.27 -5.09
CA THR A 126 11.13 0.07 -5.09
C THR A 126 11.98 0.39 -3.86
N ALA A 127 11.92 -0.44 -2.81
CA ALA A 127 12.63 -0.23 -1.55
C ALA A 127 14.16 -0.38 -1.65
N TRP A 128 14.66 -1.01 -2.72
CA TRP A 128 16.06 -1.40 -2.85
C TRP A 128 16.72 -0.75 -4.07
N GLY A 129 17.94 -0.27 -3.90
CA GLY A 129 18.79 0.21 -4.98
C GLY A 129 19.47 -0.91 -5.77
N PRO A 130 20.15 -0.60 -6.91
CA PRO A 130 20.94 -1.54 -7.70
C PRO A 130 21.96 -2.30 -6.84
N GLY A 131 22.16 -3.58 -7.17
CA GLY A 131 23.17 -4.41 -6.49
C GLY A 131 22.72 -4.99 -5.15
N SER A 132 21.47 -4.79 -4.72
CA SER A 132 20.90 -5.58 -3.62
C SER A 132 20.67 -7.02 -4.14
N LYS A 133 20.85 -8.03 -3.28
CA LYS A 133 20.59 -9.44 -3.62
C LYS A 133 19.12 -9.73 -4.01
N ALA A 134 18.26 -8.74 -3.93
CA ALA A 134 16.86 -8.81 -4.37
C ALA A 134 16.70 -8.78 -5.92
N GLY A 135 17.80 -8.81 -6.68
CA GLY A 135 17.79 -9.03 -8.13
C GLY A 135 17.28 -7.84 -8.95
N THR A 136 17.32 -6.65 -8.39
CA THR A 136 16.72 -5.49 -9.01
C THR A 136 17.80 -4.51 -9.43
N GLU A 137 18.18 -4.57 -10.69
CA GLU A 137 18.95 -3.50 -11.30
C GLU A 137 18.04 -2.28 -11.48
N ARG A 138 18.02 -1.40 -10.48
CA ARG A 138 17.36 -0.12 -10.59
C ARG A 138 18.39 0.91 -11.00
N GLU A 139 18.29 1.40 -12.20
CA GLU A 139 18.97 2.61 -12.62
C GLU A 139 18.25 3.82 -11.98
N ASN A 140 18.50 4.03 -10.69
CA ASN A 140 18.07 5.27 -10.05
C ASN A 140 19.31 6.11 -9.81
N PRO A 141 19.44 7.30 -10.44
CA PRO A 141 20.63 8.12 -10.31
C PRO A 141 20.89 8.61 -8.88
N PHE A 142 19.85 8.57 -8.02
CA PHE A 142 19.96 9.03 -6.63
C PHE A 142 20.37 7.92 -5.65
N PHE A 143 20.24 6.64 -6.05
CA PHE A 143 20.52 5.50 -5.16
C PHE A 143 21.37 4.47 -5.86
N LYS A 144 22.67 4.44 -5.51
CA LYS A 144 23.60 3.47 -6.10
C LYS A 144 23.57 2.11 -5.40
N HIS A 145 23.35 2.08 -4.09
CA HIS A 145 23.34 0.85 -3.28
C HIS A 145 22.46 1.01 -2.03
N GLY A 146 21.90 -0.09 -1.56
CA GLY A 146 21.16 -0.16 -0.28
C GLY A 146 19.68 0.22 -0.38
N THR A 147 19.13 0.71 0.71
CA THR A 147 17.72 1.13 0.81
C THR A 147 17.49 2.44 0.06
N SER A 148 16.37 2.52 -0.66
CA SER A 148 16.08 3.67 -1.52
C SER A 148 15.52 4.90 -0.77
N GLY A 149 14.90 4.69 0.40
CA GLY A 149 14.11 5.75 1.06
C GLY A 149 12.92 6.22 0.22
N VAL A 150 12.41 5.33 -0.65
CA VAL A 150 11.29 5.63 -1.55
C VAL A 150 10.09 6.17 -0.77
N HIS A 151 9.43 7.17 -1.35
CA HIS A 151 8.25 7.88 -0.83
C HIS A 151 8.47 8.72 0.45
N VAL A 152 9.67 8.84 0.98
CA VAL A 152 9.95 9.82 2.05
C VAL A 152 9.63 11.23 1.57
N ARG A 153 10.06 11.60 0.36
CA ARG A 153 9.76 12.92 -0.22
C ARG A 153 8.28 13.07 -0.56
N THR A 154 7.67 12.03 -1.09
CA THR A 154 6.23 11.99 -1.41
C THR A 154 5.40 12.25 -0.16
N LEU A 155 5.69 11.57 0.95
CA LEU A 155 4.96 11.74 2.21
C LEU A 155 5.20 13.12 2.82
N TYR A 156 6.43 13.61 2.79
CA TYR A 156 6.73 14.97 3.22
C TYR A 156 5.93 16.00 2.42
N HIS A 157 5.90 15.85 1.09
CA HIS A 157 5.14 16.72 0.20
C HIS A 157 3.63 16.64 0.50
N LEU A 158 3.07 15.43 0.67
CA LEU A 158 1.67 15.22 1.00
C LEU A 158 1.27 15.95 2.29
N ILE A 159 2.12 15.89 3.32
CA ILE A 159 1.83 16.49 4.65
C ILE A 159 2.01 18.00 4.64
N THR A 160 2.97 18.53 3.86
CA THR A 160 3.33 19.95 3.88
C THR A 160 2.57 20.80 2.88
N GLN A 161 1.97 20.20 1.86
CA GLN A 161 1.10 20.95 0.94
C GLN A 161 -0.21 21.26 1.66
N ASN A 162 -0.43 22.54 1.93
CA ASN A 162 -1.74 23.01 2.40
C ASN A 162 -2.77 22.63 1.33
N HIS A 163 -3.80 21.97 1.79
CA HIS A 163 -4.88 21.49 0.95
C HIS A 163 -5.80 22.66 0.60
N GLU A 164 -5.48 23.35 -0.50
CA GLU A 164 -6.43 24.22 -1.19
C GLU A 164 -7.38 23.41 -2.07
#